data_686a2d65077e876ee89b516523f5bbf9
#
_entry.id   686a2d65077e876ee89b516523f5bbf9
#
_cell.length_a   1.000
_cell.length_b   1.000
_cell.length_c   1.000
_cell.angle_alpha   90.00
_cell.angle_beta   90.00
_cell.angle_gamma   90.00
#
_symmetry.space_group_name_H-M   'P 1'
#
loop_
_entity.id
_entity.type
_entity.pdbx_description
1 polymer ?
#
loop_
_entity_poly.entity_id
_entity_poly.type
_entity_poly.pdbx_seq_one_letter_code
_entity_poly.pdbx_strand_id
1 'polypeptide(L)'
;MCIRDRYQIGSKLFADITAYIDDRYVAAHSDVRQARQRRMEAYPVCGASVCMQADAAPAPRAVGAQHPGTLKDALEQLDESFSEMLLRKIDERGMTDAQCYKKANIDRKLFSKIRSDKGYKPSKPTVLAFAIALELPLNELQDMLCKAGFALSHSNKFDIIVEFFVAHGNYNVFEINEALFAFDQSLIGT
;
A
#
# COMPACT_ATOMS: atom_id res chain seq x y z
N MET A 1 3.15 32.81 13.70
CA MET A 1 3.81 32.30 12.51
C MET A 1 3.26 30.90 12.30
N CYS A 2 2.32 30.75 11.36
CA CYS A 2 1.65 29.48 11.12
C CYS A 2 2.63 28.45 10.55
N ILE A 3 2.53 27.20 11.00
CA ILE A 3 3.34 26.06 10.50
C ILE A 3 3.22 25.91 8.98
N ARG A 4 2.13 26.41 8.40
CA ARG A 4 1.85 26.45 6.95
C ARG A 4 2.87 27.22 6.10
N ASP A 5 3.60 28.18 6.69
CA ASP A 5 4.54 29.03 5.94
C ASP A 5 5.92 28.39 5.73
N ARG A 6 6.15 27.18 6.26
CA ARG A 6 7.47 26.52 6.24
C ARG A 6 7.62 25.48 5.12
N TYR A 7 6.51 25.07 4.50
CA TYR A 7 6.50 24.05 3.43
C TYR A 7 5.82 24.63 2.19
N GLN A 8 6.62 25.18 1.27
CA GLN A 8 6.13 25.66 -0.03
C GLN A 8 6.32 24.55 -1.08
N ILE A 9 5.34 23.67 -1.19
CA ILE A 9 5.23 22.82 -2.38
C ILE A 9 5.06 23.73 -3.58
N GLY A 10 5.86 23.52 -4.65
CA GLY A 10 5.68 24.24 -5.90
C GLY A 10 4.23 24.10 -6.36
N SER A 11 3.60 25.21 -6.72
CA SER A 11 2.17 25.26 -7.11
C SER A 11 1.80 24.24 -8.20
N LYS A 12 2.74 23.92 -9.08
CA LYS A 12 2.57 22.90 -10.13
C LYS A 12 2.49 21.50 -9.53
N LEU A 13 3.42 21.12 -8.65
CA LEU A 13 3.43 19.78 -8.02
C LEU A 13 2.15 19.56 -7.20
N PHE A 14 1.69 20.59 -6.49
CA PHE A 14 0.43 20.53 -5.74
C PHE A 14 -0.78 20.30 -6.68
N ALA A 15 -0.82 20.99 -7.83
CA ALA A 15 -1.87 20.79 -8.80
C ALA A 15 -1.83 19.39 -9.44
N ASP A 16 -0.64 18.87 -9.75
CA ASP A 16 -0.45 17.53 -10.33
C ASP A 16 -0.90 16.45 -9.34
N ILE A 17 -0.53 16.57 -8.06
CA ILE A 17 -0.97 15.64 -7.01
C ILE A 17 -2.48 15.73 -6.82
N THR A 18 -3.06 16.93 -6.80
CA THR A 18 -4.51 17.11 -6.66
C THR A 18 -5.26 16.42 -7.79
N ALA A 19 -4.84 16.66 -9.04
CA ALA A 19 -5.43 16.02 -10.21
C ALA A 19 -5.32 14.48 -10.15
N TYR A 20 -4.19 13.95 -9.71
CA TYR A 20 -3.97 12.52 -9.56
C TYR A 20 -4.86 11.91 -8.47
N ILE A 21 -5.05 12.61 -7.34
CA ILE A 21 -5.96 12.19 -6.27
C ILE A 21 -7.39 12.18 -6.77
N ASP A 22 -7.82 13.24 -7.45
CA ASP A 22 -9.19 13.38 -7.95
C ASP A 22 -9.52 12.27 -8.95
N ASP A 23 -8.62 11.99 -9.89
CA ASP A 23 -8.81 10.92 -10.87
C ASP A 23 -8.99 9.56 -10.20
N ARG A 24 -8.10 9.18 -9.29
CA ARG A 24 -8.13 7.86 -8.64
C ARG A 24 -9.18 7.72 -7.54
N TYR A 25 -9.42 8.79 -6.78
CA TYR A 25 -10.42 8.80 -5.73
C TYR A 25 -11.84 8.80 -6.29
N VAL A 26 -12.09 9.54 -7.36
CA VAL A 26 -13.39 9.56 -8.06
C VAL A 26 -13.64 8.21 -8.75
N ALA A 27 -12.64 7.63 -9.42
CA ALA A 27 -12.76 6.31 -10.05
C ALA A 27 -13.14 5.24 -9.02
N ALA A 28 -12.42 5.16 -7.90
CA ALA A 28 -12.71 4.19 -6.83
C ALA A 28 -14.13 4.35 -6.24
N HIS A 29 -14.63 5.59 -6.13
CA HIS A 29 -15.96 5.86 -5.60
C HIS A 29 -17.07 5.68 -6.64
N SER A 30 -16.81 5.92 -7.91
CA SER A 30 -17.76 5.68 -9.00
C SER A 30 -18.03 4.19 -9.17
N ASP A 31 -17.00 3.35 -9.12
CA ASP A 31 -17.14 1.90 -9.22
C ASP A 31 -17.93 1.32 -8.04
N VAL A 32 -17.69 1.79 -6.82
CA VAL A 32 -18.45 1.37 -5.63
C VAL A 32 -19.91 1.82 -5.73
N ARG A 33 -20.19 3.04 -6.22
CA ARG A 33 -21.55 3.53 -6.43
C ARG A 33 -22.28 2.70 -7.51
N GLN A 34 -21.63 2.44 -8.64
CA GLN A 34 -22.20 1.63 -9.71
C GLN A 34 -22.41 0.18 -9.29
N ALA A 35 -21.45 -0.43 -8.56
CA ALA A 35 -21.60 -1.76 -8.02
C ALA A 35 -22.74 -1.85 -7.00
N ARG A 36 -22.92 -0.82 -6.15
CA ARG A 36 -24.03 -0.73 -5.20
C ARG A 36 -25.36 -0.55 -5.92
N GLN A 37 -25.40 0.26 -6.98
CA GLN A 37 -26.60 0.48 -7.78
C GLN A 37 -27.01 -0.78 -8.55
N ARG A 38 -26.08 -1.48 -9.21
CA ARG A 38 -26.33 -2.80 -9.84
C ARG A 38 -26.83 -3.84 -8.84
N ARG A 39 -26.30 -3.81 -7.60
CA ARG A 39 -26.73 -4.71 -6.54
C ARG A 39 -28.15 -4.40 -6.05
N MET A 40 -28.55 -3.12 -6.01
CA MET A 40 -29.93 -2.73 -5.69
C MET A 40 -30.93 -3.06 -6.80
N GLU A 41 -30.49 -2.95 -8.06
CA GLU A 41 -31.32 -3.30 -9.24
C GLU A 41 -31.47 -4.84 -9.42
N ALA A 42 -30.48 -5.61 -8.92
CA ALA A 42 -30.47 -7.08 -8.99
C ALA A 42 -31.31 -7.76 -7.91
N TYR A 43 -31.86 -7.02 -6.93
CA TYR A 43 -32.83 -7.54 -5.96
C TYR A 43 -34.19 -6.85 -6.16
N PRO A 44 -35.06 -7.36 -7.05
CA PRO A 44 -36.44 -6.93 -7.05
C PRO A 44 -37.05 -7.34 -5.71
N VAL A 45 -37.74 -6.39 -5.08
CA VAL A 45 -38.49 -6.60 -3.85
C VAL A 45 -39.38 -7.82 -4.03
N CYS A 46 -39.12 -8.87 -3.27
CA CYS A 46 -39.76 -10.13 -3.36
C CYS A 46 -41.25 -9.99 -2.94
N GLY A 47 -42.13 -9.87 -3.93
CA GLY A 47 -43.55 -10.26 -3.81
C GLY A 47 -43.60 -11.77 -4.03
N ALA A 48 -44.33 -12.43 -3.15
CA ALA A 48 -44.48 -13.86 -2.94
C ALA A 48 -44.55 -14.75 -4.20
N SER A 49 -44.00 -15.96 -4.03
CA SER A 49 -44.27 -17.20 -4.79
C SER A 49 -43.80 -17.23 -6.25
N VAL A 50 -42.71 -17.96 -6.48
CA VAL A 50 -42.70 -19.19 -7.31
C VAL A 50 -41.32 -19.86 -7.11
N CYS A 51 -41.35 -21.05 -6.56
CA CYS A 51 -40.27 -22.03 -6.56
C CYS A 51 -40.23 -22.64 -7.96
N MET A 52 -39.18 -22.38 -8.77
CA MET A 52 -38.87 -23.26 -9.92
C MET A 52 -37.39 -23.10 -10.32
N GLN A 53 -36.70 -24.22 -10.20
CA GLN A 53 -35.54 -24.72 -10.95
C GLN A 53 -34.46 -23.73 -11.34
N ALA A 54 -33.37 -23.79 -10.58
CA ALA A 54 -32.10 -23.23 -10.97
C ALA A 54 -31.40 -24.16 -11.99
N ASP A 55 -31.42 -23.78 -13.26
CA ASP A 55 -30.47 -24.29 -14.22
C ASP A 55 -29.08 -23.74 -13.82
N ALA A 56 -28.18 -24.68 -13.52
CA ALA A 56 -26.82 -24.39 -13.09
C ALA A 56 -26.06 -23.75 -14.24
N ALA A 57 -25.83 -22.44 -14.14
CA ALA A 57 -24.78 -21.78 -14.94
C ALA A 57 -23.41 -22.36 -14.56
N PRO A 58 -22.53 -22.69 -15.51
CA PRO A 58 -21.22 -23.21 -15.18
C PRO A 58 -20.42 -22.16 -14.42
N ALA A 59 -19.97 -22.52 -13.22
CA ALA A 59 -19.09 -21.71 -12.41
C ALA A 59 -17.83 -21.36 -13.22
N PRO A 60 -17.30 -20.09 -13.09
CA PRO A 60 -16.04 -19.74 -13.71
C PRO A 60 -14.97 -20.70 -13.18
N ARG A 61 -14.25 -21.37 -14.11
CA ARG A 61 -13.13 -22.23 -13.77
C ARG A 61 -12.11 -21.40 -13.00
N ALA A 62 -11.99 -21.67 -11.71
CA ALA A 62 -10.90 -21.18 -10.89
C ALA A 62 -9.61 -21.67 -11.54
N VAL A 63 -8.79 -20.72 -11.99
CA VAL A 63 -7.40 -20.98 -12.34
C VAL A 63 -6.75 -21.55 -11.09
N GLY A 64 -6.25 -22.79 -11.19
CA GLY A 64 -5.86 -23.62 -10.05
C GLY A 64 -4.81 -22.97 -9.16
N ALA A 65 -5.25 -22.37 -8.08
CA ALA A 65 -4.46 -22.25 -6.89
C ALA A 65 -4.30 -23.67 -6.34
N GLN A 66 -3.11 -24.23 -6.42
CA GLN A 66 -2.78 -25.45 -5.71
C GLN A 66 -2.88 -25.15 -4.22
N HIS A 67 -4.01 -25.49 -3.61
CA HIS A 67 -4.15 -25.42 -2.17
C HIS A 67 -3.20 -26.47 -1.57
N PRO A 68 -2.29 -26.10 -0.67
CA PRO A 68 -1.50 -27.06 0.07
C PRO A 68 -2.45 -28.07 0.72
N GLY A 69 -2.16 -29.35 0.59
CA GLY A 69 -3.09 -30.42 0.93
C GLY A 69 -3.47 -30.49 2.42
N THR A 70 -2.62 -29.93 3.30
CA THR A 70 -2.87 -29.86 4.74
C THR A 70 -2.45 -28.49 5.30
N LEU A 71 -3.02 -28.11 6.47
CA LEU A 71 -2.60 -26.90 7.19
C LEU A 71 -1.10 -26.90 7.50
N LYS A 72 -0.54 -28.08 7.76
CA LYS A 72 0.88 -28.24 8.04
C LYS A 72 1.73 -27.87 6.83
N ASP A 73 1.35 -28.36 5.64
CA ASP A 73 2.05 -28.05 4.38
C ASP A 73 1.99 -26.54 4.07
N ALA A 74 0.86 -25.88 4.37
CA ALA A 74 0.70 -24.44 4.23
C ALA A 74 1.60 -23.65 5.19
N LEU A 75 1.80 -24.12 6.40
CA LEU A 75 2.67 -23.50 7.40
C LEU A 75 4.16 -23.72 7.13
N GLU A 76 4.53 -24.80 6.44
CA GLU A 76 5.90 -25.07 6.01
C GLU A 76 6.31 -24.22 4.78
N GLN A 77 5.35 -23.68 4.06
CA GLN A 77 5.55 -22.82 2.87
C GLN A 77 5.40 -21.33 3.19
N LEU A 78 5.76 -20.88 4.39
CA LEU A 78 5.74 -19.47 4.72
C LEU A 78 6.76 -18.69 3.88
N ASP A 79 6.30 -17.60 3.30
CA ASP A 79 7.17 -16.65 2.59
C ASP A 79 8.17 -15.97 3.54
N GLU A 80 9.22 -15.38 2.95
CA GLU A 80 10.15 -14.54 3.72
C GLU A 80 9.40 -13.44 4.49
N SER A 81 9.85 -13.13 5.70
CA SER A 81 9.29 -12.05 6.51
C SER A 81 9.68 -10.67 5.97
N PHE A 82 8.96 -9.63 6.42
CA PHE A 82 9.33 -8.23 6.11
C PHE A 82 10.79 -7.94 6.47
N SER A 83 11.24 -8.37 7.65
CA SER A 83 12.61 -8.13 8.12
C SER A 83 13.66 -8.78 7.20
N GLU A 84 13.43 -10.00 6.77
CA GLU A 84 14.32 -10.73 5.86
C GLU A 84 14.36 -10.07 4.48
N MET A 85 13.20 -9.71 3.93
CA MET A 85 13.12 -8.98 2.66
C MET A 85 13.83 -7.64 2.73
N LEU A 86 13.65 -6.87 3.82
CA LEU A 86 14.31 -5.58 4.01
C LEU A 86 15.84 -5.73 4.00
N LEU A 87 16.39 -6.65 4.77
CA LEU A 87 17.84 -6.89 4.84
C LEU A 87 18.39 -7.32 3.47
N ARG A 88 17.73 -8.25 2.79
CA ARG A 88 18.10 -8.68 1.44
C ARG A 88 18.11 -7.50 0.46
N LYS A 89 17.09 -6.62 0.50
CA LYS A 89 17.04 -5.43 -0.37
C LYS A 89 18.14 -4.41 -0.06
N ILE A 90 18.54 -4.26 1.20
CA ILE A 90 19.67 -3.42 1.60
C ILE A 90 20.98 -3.96 0.98
N ASP A 91 21.19 -5.27 1.07
CA ASP A 91 22.36 -5.94 0.51
C ASP A 91 22.37 -5.87 -1.03
N GLU A 92 21.23 -6.10 -1.70
CA GLU A 92 21.08 -5.98 -3.17
C GLU A 92 21.43 -4.58 -3.67
N ARG A 93 21.13 -3.53 -2.88
CA ARG A 93 21.45 -2.13 -3.21
C ARG A 93 22.88 -1.71 -2.81
N GLY A 94 23.64 -2.61 -2.19
CA GLY A 94 25.00 -2.32 -1.68
C GLY A 94 25.01 -1.23 -0.62
N MET A 95 23.91 -1.01 0.08
CA MET A 95 23.80 -0.01 1.14
C MET A 95 24.19 -0.61 2.49
N THR A 96 24.73 0.22 3.37
CA THR A 96 24.89 -0.16 4.77
C THR A 96 23.61 0.09 5.54
N ASP A 97 23.39 -0.68 6.62
CA ASP A 97 22.26 -0.47 7.54
C ASP A 97 22.13 1.00 7.95
N ALA A 98 23.28 1.62 8.27
CA ALA A 98 23.34 3.02 8.71
C ALA A 98 22.88 4.01 7.63
N GLN A 99 23.20 3.75 6.38
CA GLN A 99 22.74 4.56 5.25
C GLN A 99 21.24 4.38 5.05
N CYS A 100 20.74 3.15 5.14
CA CYS A 100 19.34 2.84 4.94
C CYS A 100 18.44 3.53 5.98
N TYR A 101 18.68 3.31 7.30
CA TYR A 101 17.81 3.92 8.30
C TYR A 101 17.91 5.44 8.37
N LYS A 102 19.09 6.02 8.06
CA LYS A 102 19.24 7.47 7.96
C LYS A 102 18.49 8.05 6.76
N LYS A 103 18.57 7.40 5.60
CA LYS A 103 17.85 7.82 4.39
C LYS A 103 16.34 7.68 4.55
N ALA A 104 15.90 6.64 5.28
CA ALA A 104 14.49 6.44 5.64
C ALA A 104 13.99 7.40 6.74
N ASN A 105 14.87 8.18 7.35
CA ASN A 105 14.58 9.00 8.54
C ASN A 105 13.97 8.17 9.68
N ILE A 106 14.53 6.99 9.94
CA ILE A 106 14.10 6.05 10.97
C ILE A 106 15.13 5.98 12.09
N ASP A 107 14.65 5.87 13.35
CA ASP A 107 15.53 5.72 14.52
C ASP A 107 16.33 4.39 14.43
N ARG A 108 17.62 4.47 14.78
CA ARG A 108 18.53 3.33 14.87
C ARG A 108 17.97 2.22 15.77
N LYS A 109 17.31 2.58 16.88
CA LYS A 109 16.73 1.60 17.82
C LYS A 109 15.63 0.79 17.16
N LEU A 110 14.75 1.47 16.39
CA LEU A 110 13.68 0.80 15.64
C LEU A 110 14.26 -0.13 14.57
N PHE A 111 15.26 0.32 13.82
CA PHE A 111 15.95 -0.53 12.85
C PHE A 111 16.60 -1.75 13.49
N SER A 112 17.31 -1.57 14.63
CA SER A 112 17.90 -2.68 15.38
C SER A 112 16.87 -3.71 15.85
N LYS A 113 15.69 -3.26 16.25
CA LYS A 113 14.56 -4.13 16.63
C LYS A 113 14.05 -4.93 15.44
N ILE A 114 13.87 -4.29 14.27
CA ILE A 114 13.44 -4.97 13.04
C ILE A 114 14.47 -6.03 12.63
N ARG A 115 15.77 -5.73 12.76
CA ARG A 115 16.84 -6.66 12.40
C ARG A 115 16.92 -7.87 13.34
N SER A 116 16.69 -7.68 14.63
CA SER A 116 16.80 -8.75 15.63
C SER A 116 15.58 -9.64 15.74
N ASP A 117 14.41 -9.13 15.38
CA ASP A 117 13.14 -9.85 15.46
C ASP A 117 12.54 -10.07 14.08
N LYS A 118 12.65 -11.30 13.57
CA LYS A 118 12.10 -11.69 12.25
C LYS A 118 10.58 -11.58 12.19
N GLY A 119 9.89 -11.68 13.31
CA GLY A 119 8.44 -11.56 13.43
C GLY A 119 7.95 -10.15 13.69
N TYR A 120 8.86 -9.15 13.74
CA TYR A 120 8.49 -7.77 14.00
C TYR A 120 7.57 -7.21 12.92
N LYS A 121 6.45 -6.64 13.35
CA LYS A 121 5.49 -5.97 12.47
C LYS A 121 5.64 -4.45 12.58
N PRO A 122 6.30 -3.81 11.62
CA PRO A 122 6.43 -2.35 11.58
C PRO A 122 5.09 -1.68 11.24
N SER A 123 4.98 -0.38 11.50
CA SER A 123 3.84 0.40 11.01
C SER A 123 3.94 0.63 9.50
N LYS A 124 2.81 0.85 8.83
CA LYS A 124 2.77 1.13 7.39
C LYS A 124 3.66 2.30 6.96
N PRO A 125 3.67 3.48 7.67
CA PRO A 125 4.59 4.56 7.36
C PRO A 125 6.07 4.15 7.45
N THR A 126 6.42 3.28 8.39
CA THR A 126 7.78 2.75 8.54
C THR A 126 8.18 1.87 7.34
N VAL A 127 7.29 0.98 6.88
CA VAL A 127 7.53 0.14 5.69
C VAL A 127 7.75 1.01 4.46
N LEU A 128 6.89 2.02 4.27
CA LEU A 128 7.00 2.96 3.15
C LEU A 128 8.28 3.79 3.20
N ALA A 129 8.71 4.23 4.40
CA ALA A 129 9.97 4.95 4.57
C ALA A 129 11.17 4.12 4.09
N PHE A 130 11.22 2.83 4.42
CA PHE A 130 12.26 1.93 3.93
C PHE A 130 12.18 1.69 2.42
N ALA A 131 10.98 1.45 1.90
CA ALA A 131 10.79 1.25 0.46
C ALA A 131 11.25 2.46 -0.37
N ILE A 132 10.96 3.68 0.11
CA ILE A 132 11.39 4.93 -0.51
C ILE A 132 12.91 5.11 -0.36
N ALA A 133 13.48 4.85 0.81
CA ALA A 133 14.91 4.94 1.04
C ALA A 133 15.72 3.99 0.13
N LEU A 134 15.17 2.82 -0.15
CA LEU A 134 15.73 1.83 -1.07
C LEU A 134 15.38 2.11 -2.54
N GLU A 135 14.60 3.15 -2.83
CA GLU A 135 14.16 3.51 -4.19
C GLU A 135 13.50 2.32 -4.92
N LEU A 136 12.61 1.62 -4.23
CA LEU A 136 11.95 0.46 -4.80
C LEU A 136 10.89 0.88 -5.83
N PRO A 137 10.82 0.20 -6.99
CA PRO A 137 9.73 0.40 -7.92
C PRO A 137 8.40 -0.04 -7.29
N LEU A 138 7.28 0.41 -7.86
CA LEU A 138 5.94 0.23 -7.27
C LEU A 138 5.59 -1.23 -6.96
N ASN A 139 5.96 -2.17 -7.85
CA ASN A 139 5.73 -3.60 -7.65
C ASN A 139 6.48 -4.15 -6.41
N GLU A 140 7.77 -3.83 -6.25
CA GLU A 140 8.56 -4.27 -5.10
C GLU A 140 8.11 -3.60 -3.80
N LEU A 141 7.66 -2.34 -3.87
CA LEU A 141 7.05 -1.64 -2.75
C LEU A 141 5.76 -2.33 -2.31
N GLN A 142 4.91 -2.74 -3.25
CA GLN A 142 3.69 -3.49 -2.95
C GLN A 142 4.00 -4.85 -2.32
N ASP A 143 5.01 -5.57 -2.82
CA ASP A 143 5.47 -6.82 -2.23
C ASP A 143 5.96 -6.62 -0.80
N MET A 144 6.75 -5.58 -0.55
CA MET A 144 7.24 -5.26 0.79
C MET A 144 6.11 -4.91 1.77
N LEU A 145 5.09 -4.17 1.30
CA LEU A 145 3.88 -3.90 2.09
C LEU A 145 3.12 -5.18 2.39
N CYS A 146 2.94 -6.06 1.40
CA CYS A 146 2.25 -7.34 1.55
C CYS A 146 2.91 -8.22 2.62
N LYS A 147 4.26 -8.32 2.63
CA LYS A 147 5.03 -9.05 3.65
C LYS A 147 4.86 -8.47 5.06
N ALA A 148 4.58 -7.17 5.19
CA ALA A 148 4.25 -6.52 6.45
C ALA A 148 2.76 -6.60 6.81
N GLY A 149 1.91 -7.17 5.94
CA GLY A 149 0.46 -7.28 6.11
C GLY A 149 -0.30 -6.01 5.75
N PHE A 150 0.26 -5.18 4.87
CA PHE A 150 -0.36 -3.95 4.37
C PHE A 150 -0.55 -3.99 2.84
N ALA A 151 -1.35 -3.04 2.35
CA ALA A 151 -1.49 -2.77 0.92
C ALA A 151 -1.70 -1.28 0.68
N LEU A 152 -1.40 -0.79 -0.53
CA LEU A 152 -1.84 0.54 -0.96
C LEU A 152 -3.34 0.50 -1.27
N SER A 153 -4.05 1.56 -0.91
CA SER A 153 -5.49 1.68 -1.12
C SER A 153 -5.83 3.00 -1.78
N HIS A 154 -6.58 2.97 -2.86
CA HIS A 154 -7.09 4.19 -3.51
C HIS A 154 -8.23 4.86 -2.72
N SER A 155 -8.66 4.27 -1.61
CA SER A 155 -9.61 4.90 -0.68
C SER A 155 -8.94 5.80 0.36
N ASN A 156 -7.61 5.90 0.35
CA ASN A 156 -6.84 6.68 1.31
C ASN A 156 -5.90 7.65 0.59
N LYS A 157 -6.04 8.94 0.86
CA LYS A 157 -5.21 9.99 0.26
C LYS A 157 -3.73 9.80 0.55
N PHE A 158 -3.36 9.35 1.75
CA PHE A 158 -1.98 9.02 2.11
C PHE A 158 -1.36 8.03 1.12
N ASP A 159 -2.07 6.94 0.80
CA ASP A 159 -1.59 5.91 -0.10
C ASP A 159 -1.46 6.40 -1.54
N ILE A 160 -2.45 7.18 -2.00
CA ILE A 160 -2.47 7.76 -3.35
C ILE A 160 -1.29 8.72 -3.54
N ILE A 161 -1.00 9.57 -2.54
CA ILE A 161 0.14 10.49 -2.58
C ILE A 161 1.45 9.73 -2.68
N VAL A 162 1.67 8.73 -1.82
CA VAL A 162 2.90 7.93 -1.85
C VAL A 162 3.04 7.19 -3.18
N GLU A 163 1.95 6.59 -3.69
CA GLU A 163 1.91 5.93 -5.00
C GLU A 163 2.28 6.91 -6.13
N PHE A 164 1.76 8.14 -6.10
CA PHE A 164 2.09 9.17 -7.08
C PHE A 164 3.60 9.42 -7.16
N PHE A 165 4.25 9.66 -6.03
CA PHE A 165 5.68 9.94 -5.99
C PHE A 165 6.52 8.76 -6.50
N VAL A 166 6.20 7.55 -6.07
CA VAL A 166 6.89 6.33 -6.51
C VAL A 166 6.69 6.06 -8.01
N ALA A 167 5.47 6.24 -8.52
CA ALA A 167 5.16 6.09 -9.95
C ALA A 167 5.92 7.09 -10.84
N HIS A 168 6.25 8.28 -10.31
CA HIS A 168 7.05 9.30 -11.00
C HIS A 168 8.56 9.19 -10.73
N GLY A 169 9.01 8.14 -10.00
CA GLY A 169 10.41 7.91 -9.68
C GLY A 169 11.00 8.94 -8.71
N ASN A 170 10.15 9.63 -7.96
CA ASN A 170 10.59 10.58 -6.95
C ASN A 170 10.60 9.94 -5.56
N TYR A 171 11.79 9.71 -5.02
CA TYR A 171 12.03 9.04 -3.74
C TYR A 171 12.54 10.00 -2.65
N ASN A 172 12.28 11.30 -2.80
CA ASN A 172 12.66 12.30 -1.82
C ASN A 172 11.67 12.32 -0.65
N VAL A 173 12.07 11.76 0.50
CA VAL A 173 11.25 11.68 1.72
C VAL A 173 10.75 13.06 2.17
N PHE A 174 11.56 14.12 1.99
CA PHE A 174 11.17 15.47 2.39
C PHE A 174 10.03 16.02 1.52
N GLU A 175 10.13 15.88 0.20
CA GLU A 175 9.09 16.32 -0.74
C GLU A 175 7.79 15.53 -0.56
N ILE A 176 7.90 14.22 -0.31
CA ILE A 176 6.75 13.37 0.01
C ILE A 176 6.08 13.85 1.30
N ASN A 177 6.86 14.15 2.34
CA ASN A 177 6.33 14.64 3.60
C ASN A 177 5.71 16.05 3.49
N GLU A 178 6.29 16.92 2.66
CA GLU A 178 5.67 18.21 2.33
C GLU A 178 4.29 18.03 1.68
N ALA A 179 4.18 17.12 0.72
CA ALA A 179 2.92 16.79 0.09
C ALA A 179 1.92 16.20 1.10
N LEU A 180 2.34 15.20 1.89
CA LEU A 180 1.50 14.60 2.91
C LEU A 180 0.98 15.65 3.91
N PHE A 181 1.84 16.56 4.35
CA PHE A 181 1.47 17.65 5.24
C PHE A 181 0.45 18.61 4.61
N ALA A 182 0.63 18.96 3.32
CA ALA A 182 -0.28 19.86 2.60
C ALA A 182 -1.70 19.28 2.46
N PHE A 183 -1.82 17.95 2.46
CA PHE A 183 -3.08 17.23 2.40
C PHE A 183 -3.57 16.72 3.77
N ASP A 184 -3.01 17.24 4.87
CA ASP A 184 -3.35 16.86 6.26
C ASP A 184 -3.21 15.35 6.52
N GLN A 185 -2.19 14.72 5.96
CA GLN A 185 -1.88 13.31 6.14
C GLN A 185 -0.72 13.10 7.13
N SER A 186 -0.63 11.88 7.71
CA SER A 186 0.50 11.48 8.55
C SER A 186 1.80 11.44 7.74
N LEU A 187 2.91 11.80 8.39
CA LEU A 187 4.23 11.78 7.75
C LEU A 187 4.84 10.37 7.75
N ILE A 188 5.80 10.16 6.85
CA ILE A 188 6.61 8.94 6.79
C ILE A 188 7.99 9.19 7.40
N GLY A 189 8.61 8.15 8.02
CA GLY A 189 9.95 8.25 8.58
C GLY A 189 10.06 9.15 9.80
N THR A 190 9.12 9.10 10.73
CA THR A 190 9.14 9.85 12.01
C THR A 190 9.16 8.92 13.20
#